data_1f88bf029425e609a4310fda1d71655e
#
_entry.id   1f88bf029425e609a4310fda1d71655e
#
_cell.length_a   1.000
_cell.length_b   1.000
_cell.length_c   1.000
_cell.angle_alpha   90.00
_cell.angle_beta   90.00
_cell.angle_gamma   90.00
#
_symmetry.space_group_name_H-M   'P 1'
#
loop_
_entity.id
_entity.type
_entity.pdbx_description
1 polymer ?
#
loop_
_entity_poly.entity_id
_entity_poly.type
_entity_poly.pdbx_seq_one_letter_code
_entity_poly.pdbx_strand_id
1 'polypeptide(L)'
;MPEKISIVYEDKNLLVINKPSGLITHPKNADDNQESVTGWLIEKYPEIKTVGEDSLRPGLVHRLDKDTSGLLVIAKNQDSFLYLKNLFQERKIKKFYLALVCGKPKEPKGIIDAPMGRIGMKRTTRVMGNKKLKDKKEAVTEYSTLKNFHDFTLLEVSPHTGRTHQIRVHLKSIGTPVAGDPLYGHQNTN
;
A
#
# COMPACT_ATOMS: atom_id res chain seq x y z
N MET A 1 6.00 8.21 21.69
CA MET A 1 4.60 7.72 21.67
C MET A 1 4.31 7.22 20.26
N PRO A 2 3.59 6.11 20.08
CA PRO A 2 3.20 5.72 18.72
C PRO A 2 2.39 6.85 18.09
N GLU A 3 2.69 7.17 16.83
CA GLU A 3 1.92 8.17 16.08
C GLU A 3 0.46 7.74 16.04
N LYS A 4 -0.46 8.67 16.33
CA LYS A 4 -1.90 8.42 16.31
C LYS A 4 -2.45 8.66 14.91
N ILE A 5 -3.55 7.98 14.57
CA ILE A 5 -4.34 8.31 13.38
C ILE A 5 -4.80 9.77 13.48
N SER A 6 -4.55 10.56 12.44
CA SER A 6 -5.05 11.92 12.33
C SER A 6 -6.07 12.03 11.21
N ILE A 7 -7.15 12.80 11.44
CA ILE A 7 -8.16 13.11 10.43
C ILE A 7 -7.64 14.27 9.60
N VAL A 8 -7.63 14.10 8.28
CA VAL A 8 -7.21 15.11 7.31
C VAL A 8 -8.41 15.83 6.70
N TYR A 9 -9.49 15.09 6.47
CA TYR A 9 -10.75 15.61 5.95
C TYR A 9 -11.91 14.73 6.41
N GLU A 10 -13.05 15.35 6.67
CA GLU A 10 -14.27 14.64 7.01
C GLU A 10 -15.50 15.42 6.53
N ASP A 11 -16.45 14.72 5.92
CA ASP A 11 -17.79 15.20 5.64
C ASP A 11 -18.84 14.11 5.93
N LYS A 12 -20.08 14.28 5.44
CA LYS A 12 -21.15 13.30 5.62
C LYS A 12 -20.94 11.99 4.84
N ASN A 13 -20.10 12.03 3.79
CA ASN A 13 -19.94 10.93 2.83
C ASN A 13 -18.63 10.17 2.99
N LEU A 14 -17.55 10.89 3.33
CA LEU A 14 -16.22 10.31 3.38
C LEU A 14 -15.37 10.89 4.51
N LEU A 15 -14.39 10.10 4.90
CA LEU A 15 -13.37 10.43 5.86
C LEU A 15 -12.00 10.17 5.21
N VAL A 16 -11.08 11.12 5.31
CA VAL A 16 -9.68 10.93 4.92
C VAL A 16 -8.82 11.00 6.16
N ILE A 17 -8.05 9.97 6.39
CA ILE A 17 -7.13 9.89 7.52
C ILE A 17 -5.68 9.78 7.05
N ASN A 18 -4.75 10.21 7.88
CA ASN A 18 -3.34 9.87 7.77
C ASN A 18 -3.08 8.67 8.69
N LYS A 19 -2.81 7.51 8.08
CA LYS A 19 -2.45 6.28 8.79
C LYS A 19 -0.98 6.35 9.20
N PRO A 20 -0.63 6.13 10.47
CA PRO A 20 0.76 6.00 10.87
C PRO A 20 1.39 4.72 10.35
N SER A 21 2.73 4.68 10.27
CA SER A 21 3.50 3.47 10.08
C SER A 21 3.33 2.51 11.28
N GLY A 22 3.45 1.20 11.06
CA GLY A 22 3.32 0.17 12.10
C GLY A 22 1.89 -0.28 12.39
N LEU A 23 0.86 0.46 11.94
CA LEU A 23 -0.55 0.11 12.14
C LEU A 23 -1.10 -0.64 10.92
N ILE A 24 -1.76 -1.79 11.13
CA ILE A 24 -2.44 -2.51 10.03
C ILE A 24 -3.71 -1.77 9.61
N THR A 25 -4.08 -1.87 8.33
CA THR A 25 -5.31 -1.25 7.83
C THR A 25 -6.55 -1.99 8.33
N HIS A 26 -6.53 -3.32 8.31
CA HIS A 26 -7.61 -4.19 8.78
C HIS A 26 -7.04 -5.53 9.25
N PRO A 27 -7.71 -6.27 10.14
CA PRO A 27 -7.32 -7.61 10.56
C PRO A 27 -7.33 -8.59 9.38
N LYS A 28 -6.61 -9.71 9.52
CA LYS A 28 -6.56 -10.77 8.51
C LYS A 28 -7.80 -11.67 8.57
N ASN A 29 -8.30 -11.91 9.77
CA ASN A 29 -9.46 -12.71 10.10
C ASN A 29 -10.08 -12.18 11.40
N ALA A 30 -11.20 -12.76 11.84
CA ALA A 30 -11.91 -12.31 13.04
C ALA A 30 -11.11 -12.50 14.35
N ASP A 31 -10.16 -13.44 14.38
CA ASP A 31 -9.34 -13.75 15.57
C ASP A 31 -8.07 -12.88 15.66
N ASP A 32 -7.82 -12.04 14.66
CA ASP A 32 -6.66 -11.15 14.63
C ASP A 32 -6.92 -9.89 15.49
N ASN A 33 -6.44 -9.91 16.71
CA ASN A 33 -6.65 -8.84 17.71
C ASN A 33 -5.63 -7.69 17.60
N GLN A 34 -4.88 -7.58 16.51
CA GLN A 34 -3.96 -6.46 16.32
C GLN A 34 -4.74 -5.14 16.17
N GLU A 35 -4.18 -4.08 16.79
CA GLU A 35 -4.68 -2.72 16.54
C GLU A 35 -4.70 -2.42 15.05
N SER A 36 -5.80 -1.84 14.56
CA SER A 36 -6.03 -1.60 13.14
C SER A 36 -6.82 -0.32 12.91
N VAL A 37 -6.71 0.21 11.69
CA VAL A 37 -7.55 1.35 11.28
C VAL A 37 -9.04 1.00 11.40
N THR A 38 -9.45 -0.23 11.01
CA THR A 38 -10.85 -0.64 11.13
C THR A 38 -11.32 -0.75 12.57
N GLY A 39 -10.48 -1.19 13.51
CA GLY A 39 -10.79 -1.18 14.94
C GLY A 39 -11.07 0.24 15.43
N TRP A 40 -10.17 1.16 15.13
CA TRP A 40 -10.33 2.58 15.45
C TRP A 40 -11.57 3.21 14.79
N LEU A 41 -11.86 2.86 13.52
CA LEU A 41 -13.06 3.33 12.83
C LEU A 41 -14.34 2.87 13.51
N ILE A 42 -14.43 1.59 13.87
CA ILE A 42 -15.60 1.00 14.53
C ILE A 42 -15.85 1.62 15.92
N GLU A 43 -14.78 1.94 16.66
CA GLU A 43 -14.87 2.60 17.95
C GLU A 43 -15.38 4.05 17.81
N LYS A 44 -14.81 4.80 16.85
CA LYS A 44 -15.13 6.22 16.67
C LYS A 44 -16.42 6.47 15.88
N TYR A 45 -16.76 5.60 14.95
CA TYR A 45 -17.91 5.67 14.04
C TYR A 45 -18.65 4.33 14.00
N PRO A 46 -19.40 3.95 15.05
CA PRO A 46 -20.05 2.63 15.15
C PRO A 46 -20.96 2.28 13.97
N GLU A 47 -21.57 3.30 13.34
CA GLU A 47 -22.43 3.18 12.17
C GLU A 47 -21.72 2.64 10.92
N ILE A 48 -20.38 2.75 10.86
CA ILE A 48 -19.60 2.30 9.70
C ILE A 48 -19.59 0.75 9.56
N LYS A 49 -19.94 0.02 10.62
CA LYS A 49 -19.95 -1.44 10.64
C LYS A 49 -20.76 -2.08 9.51
N THR A 50 -21.77 -1.37 9.02
CA THR A 50 -22.67 -1.82 7.96
C THR A 50 -22.27 -1.33 6.57
N VAL A 51 -21.20 -0.53 6.46
CA VAL A 51 -20.75 0.05 5.21
C VAL A 51 -19.73 -0.86 4.52
N GLY A 52 -20.05 -1.28 3.31
CA GLY A 52 -19.17 -2.14 2.51
C GLY A 52 -19.71 -3.54 2.30
N GLU A 53 -18.85 -4.46 1.91
CA GLU A 53 -19.16 -5.85 1.55
C GLU A 53 -18.44 -6.88 2.44
N ASP A 54 -17.51 -6.43 3.27
CA ASP A 54 -16.67 -7.27 4.12
C ASP A 54 -16.66 -6.70 5.54
N SER A 55 -17.18 -7.45 6.49
CA SER A 55 -17.29 -7.06 7.90
C SER A 55 -15.93 -6.76 8.56
N LEU A 56 -14.82 -7.30 8.03
CA LEU A 56 -13.47 -6.99 8.49
C LEU A 56 -12.91 -5.68 7.91
N ARG A 57 -13.63 -5.09 6.94
CA ARG A 57 -13.18 -3.91 6.18
C ARG A 57 -14.25 -2.85 6.00
N PRO A 58 -15.01 -2.52 7.05
CA PRO A 58 -16.11 -1.57 6.93
C PRO A 58 -15.60 -0.22 6.41
N GLY A 59 -16.28 0.30 5.38
CA GLY A 59 -15.96 1.57 4.74
C GLY A 59 -14.66 1.62 3.91
N LEU A 60 -13.84 0.57 3.93
CA LEU A 60 -12.54 0.57 3.25
C LEU A 60 -12.66 0.18 1.77
N VAL A 61 -12.26 1.08 0.89
CA VAL A 61 -12.18 0.89 -0.57
C VAL A 61 -10.76 0.58 -1.07
N HIS A 62 -9.75 0.84 -0.25
CA HIS A 62 -8.35 0.50 -0.50
C HIS A 62 -7.59 0.27 0.81
N ARG A 63 -6.31 -0.07 0.70
CA ARG A 63 -5.47 -0.33 1.87
C ARG A 63 -4.05 0.15 1.68
N LEU A 64 -3.37 0.44 2.79
CA LEU A 64 -1.92 0.56 2.90
C LEU A 64 -1.34 -0.65 3.63
N ASP A 65 -0.08 -0.98 3.37
CA ASP A 65 0.66 -1.99 4.13
C ASP A 65 0.88 -1.50 5.58
N LYS A 66 1.19 -2.42 6.50
CA LYS A 66 1.41 -2.10 7.92
C LYS A 66 2.39 -0.94 8.10
N ASP A 67 3.56 -1.04 7.48
CA ASP A 67 4.66 -0.09 7.66
C ASP A 67 4.61 1.10 6.69
N THR A 68 3.58 1.17 5.84
CA THR A 68 3.33 2.32 4.96
C THR A 68 2.44 3.33 5.67
N SER A 69 2.94 4.54 5.86
CA SER A 69 2.15 5.69 6.31
C SER A 69 1.47 6.40 5.16
N GLY A 70 0.48 7.24 5.45
CA GLY A 70 -0.16 8.12 4.48
C GLY A 70 -1.68 8.05 4.43
N LEU A 71 -2.25 8.64 3.39
CA LEU A 71 -3.68 8.88 3.26
C LEU A 71 -4.47 7.61 2.98
N LEU A 72 -5.54 7.41 3.75
CA LEU A 72 -6.59 6.44 3.51
C LEU A 72 -7.93 7.16 3.35
N VAL A 73 -8.64 6.86 2.26
CA VAL A 73 -10.01 7.32 2.01
C VAL A 73 -10.98 6.23 2.46
N ILE A 74 -11.95 6.63 3.26
CA ILE A 74 -12.93 5.74 3.89
C ILE A 74 -14.32 6.28 3.54
N ALA A 75 -15.22 5.40 3.13
CA ALA A 75 -16.63 5.73 2.89
C ALA A 75 -17.40 5.66 4.22
N LYS A 76 -18.23 6.67 4.51
CA LYS A 76 -19.05 6.73 5.72
C LYS A 76 -20.46 6.16 5.50
N ASN A 77 -20.87 5.95 4.26
CA ASN A 77 -22.15 5.34 3.89
C ASN A 77 -22.00 4.44 2.64
N GLN A 78 -23.03 3.62 2.39
CA GLN A 78 -22.97 2.61 1.34
C GLN A 78 -22.88 3.19 -0.07
N ASP A 79 -23.54 4.30 -0.36
CA ASP A 79 -23.52 4.93 -1.68
C ASP A 79 -22.11 5.44 -2.00
N SER A 80 -21.47 6.10 -1.04
CA SER A 80 -20.09 6.56 -1.17
C SER A 80 -19.11 5.40 -1.29
N PHE A 81 -19.37 4.27 -0.59
CA PHE A 81 -18.56 3.07 -0.73
C PHE A 81 -18.61 2.52 -2.15
N LEU A 82 -19.80 2.36 -2.73
CA LEU A 82 -19.98 1.86 -4.09
C LEU A 82 -19.34 2.79 -5.13
N TYR A 83 -19.53 4.09 -4.97
CA TYR A 83 -18.94 5.10 -5.84
C TYR A 83 -17.40 5.05 -5.81
N LEU A 84 -16.80 5.12 -4.62
CA LEU A 84 -15.35 5.08 -4.47
C LEU A 84 -14.77 3.74 -4.91
N LYS A 85 -15.42 2.62 -4.59
CA LYS A 85 -15.02 1.28 -5.04
C LYS A 85 -14.91 1.22 -6.56
N ASN A 86 -15.89 1.76 -7.28
CA ASN A 86 -15.87 1.83 -8.74
C ASN A 86 -14.68 2.66 -9.24
N LEU A 87 -14.41 3.82 -8.67
CA LEU A 87 -13.27 4.66 -9.06
C LEU A 87 -11.92 3.92 -8.87
N PHE A 88 -11.77 3.14 -7.79
CA PHE A 88 -10.58 2.33 -7.57
C PHE A 88 -10.49 1.15 -8.56
N GLN A 89 -11.60 0.47 -8.84
CA GLN A 89 -11.65 -0.64 -9.79
C GLN A 89 -11.33 -0.21 -11.22
N GLU A 90 -11.87 0.94 -11.64
CA GLU A 90 -11.65 1.54 -12.94
C GLU A 90 -10.29 2.28 -13.04
N ARG A 91 -9.48 2.25 -11.98
CA ARG A 91 -8.17 2.90 -11.89
C ARG A 91 -8.23 4.42 -12.13
N LYS A 92 -9.35 5.05 -11.83
CA LYS A 92 -9.55 6.51 -11.96
C LYS A 92 -8.88 7.31 -10.84
N ILE A 93 -8.52 6.66 -9.73
CA ILE A 93 -7.81 7.28 -8.61
C ILE A 93 -6.30 7.22 -8.87
N LYS A 94 -5.69 8.39 -9.06
CA LYS A 94 -4.23 8.51 -9.10
C LYS A 94 -3.67 8.46 -7.68
N LYS A 95 -2.61 7.68 -7.50
CA LYS A 95 -1.96 7.48 -6.19
C LYS A 95 -0.49 7.84 -6.32
N PHE A 96 -0.01 8.66 -5.41
CA PHE A 96 1.39 9.07 -5.34
C PHE A 96 1.97 8.69 -3.99
N TYR A 97 3.17 8.15 -4.02
CA TYR A 97 3.92 7.73 -2.84
C TYR A 97 5.32 8.33 -2.90
N LEU A 98 5.86 8.63 -1.73
CA LEU A 98 7.28 8.91 -1.58
C LEU A 98 7.98 7.63 -1.12
N ALA A 99 9.07 7.27 -1.79
CA ALA A 99 9.87 6.11 -1.43
C ALA A 99 11.36 6.51 -1.36
N LEU A 100 11.94 6.37 -0.17
CA LEU A 100 13.39 6.42 -0.02
C LEU A 100 13.93 5.04 -0.38
N VAL A 101 14.82 4.96 -1.37
CA VAL A 101 15.40 3.70 -1.86
C VAL A 101 16.89 3.66 -1.65
N CYS A 102 17.46 2.46 -1.49
CA CYS A 102 18.91 2.26 -1.46
C CYS A 102 19.50 2.35 -2.86
N GLY A 103 20.59 3.13 -3.00
CA GLY A 103 21.25 3.36 -4.28
C GLY A 103 20.48 4.30 -5.21
N LYS A 104 20.83 4.22 -6.50
CA LYS A 104 20.25 5.04 -7.57
C LYS A 104 19.64 4.16 -8.66
N PRO A 105 18.42 4.43 -9.12
CA PRO A 105 17.89 3.80 -10.32
C PRO A 105 18.78 4.10 -11.52
N LYS A 106 18.84 3.18 -12.48
CA LYS A 106 19.63 3.41 -13.72
C LYS A 106 19.14 4.62 -14.49
N GLU A 107 17.81 4.78 -14.55
CA GLU A 107 17.17 5.93 -15.19
C GLU A 107 16.50 6.81 -14.13
N PRO A 108 16.54 8.15 -14.27
CA PRO A 108 15.92 9.06 -13.28
C PRO A 108 14.38 8.96 -13.24
N LYS A 109 13.76 8.41 -14.27
CA LYS A 109 12.32 8.11 -14.36
C LYS A 109 12.09 6.86 -15.19
N GLY A 110 11.02 6.14 -14.92
CA GLY A 110 10.72 4.94 -15.69
C GLY A 110 9.41 4.29 -15.29
N ILE A 111 9.04 3.26 -16.07
CA ILE A 111 7.88 2.40 -15.83
C ILE A 111 8.39 1.00 -15.58
N ILE A 112 7.97 0.41 -14.46
CA ILE A 112 8.21 -1.00 -14.14
C ILE A 112 6.93 -1.76 -14.48
N ASP A 113 6.92 -2.39 -15.66
CA ASP A 113 5.85 -3.29 -16.10
C ASP A 113 6.31 -4.73 -15.89
N ALA A 114 6.05 -5.26 -14.70
CA ALA A 114 6.52 -6.58 -14.29
C ALA A 114 5.43 -7.29 -13.49
N PRO A 115 4.75 -8.29 -14.10
CA PRO A 115 3.73 -9.05 -13.40
C PRO A 115 4.23 -9.66 -12.10
N MET A 116 3.39 -9.61 -11.06
CA MET A 116 3.73 -10.09 -9.72
C MET A 116 2.98 -11.37 -9.38
N GLY A 117 3.64 -12.25 -8.65
CA GLY A 117 3.05 -13.47 -8.11
C GLY A 117 3.61 -13.82 -6.74
N ARG A 118 3.34 -15.04 -6.26
CA ARG A 118 3.85 -15.58 -5.00
C ARG A 118 4.80 -16.75 -5.21
N ILE A 119 5.86 -16.79 -4.39
CA ILE A 119 6.65 -18.00 -4.14
C ILE A 119 6.64 -18.19 -2.62
N GLY A 120 5.90 -19.21 -2.14
CA GLY A 120 5.61 -19.35 -0.70
C GLY A 120 4.86 -18.13 -0.17
N MET A 121 5.37 -17.52 0.91
CA MET A 121 4.80 -16.33 1.55
C MET A 121 5.25 -15.01 0.92
N LYS A 122 6.29 -15.01 0.06
CA LYS A 122 6.87 -13.78 -0.51
C LYS A 122 6.23 -13.43 -1.87
N ARG A 123 6.00 -12.15 -2.08
CA ARG A 123 5.65 -11.57 -3.39
C ARG A 123 6.93 -11.35 -4.19
N THR A 124 6.87 -11.56 -5.51
CA THR A 124 8.02 -11.36 -6.40
C THR A 124 7.58 -11.18 -7.85
N THR A 125 8.43 -10.53 -8.65
CA THR A 125 8.29 -10.46 -10.12
C THR A 125 9.06 -11.58 -10.82
N ARG A 126 9.96 -12.28 -10.13
CA ARG A 126 10.89 -13.25 -10.72
C ARG A 126 10.51 -14.67 -10.36
N VAL A 127 10.67 -15.58 -11.33
CA VAL A 127 10.71 -17.03 -11.09
C VAL A 127 12.08 -17.34 -10.45
N MET A 128 12.11 -18.09 -9.35
CA MET A 128 13.34 -18.51 -8.68
C MET A 128 13.55 -20.01 -8.88
N GLY A 129 14.51 -20.36 -9.74
CA GLY A 129 14.78 -21.77 -10.10
C GLY A 129 13.53 -22.43 -10.69
N ASN A 130 13.21 -23.66 -10.27
CA ASN A 130 12.05 -24.42 -10.75
C ASN A 130 10.72 -24.03 -10.09
N LYS A 131 10.69 -22.99 -9.24
CA LYS A 131 9.47 -22.56 -8.53
C LYS A 131 8.62 -21.67 -9.43
N LYS A 132 7.46 -22.14 -9.85
CA LYS A 132 6.49 -21.35 -10.61
C LYS A 132 5.88 -20.24 -9.75
N LEU A 133 5.70 -19.05 -10.34
CA LEU A 133 4.91 -17.97 -9.74
C LEU A 133 3.44 -18.41 -9.66
N LYS A 134 2.91 -18.50 -8.45
CA LYS A 134 1.47 -18.67 -8.21
C LYS A 134 0.76 -17.33 -8.25
N ASP A 135 -0.51 -17.32 -8.67
CA ASP A 135 -1.38 -16.13 -8.68
C ASP A 135 -0.74 -14.93 -9.42
N LYS A 136 -0.09 -15.19 -10.56
CA LYS A 136 0.53 -14.12 -11.37
C LYS A 136 -0.52 -13.14 -11.84
N LYS A 137 -0.30 -11.84 -11.54
CA LYS A 137 -1.19 -10.74 -11.91
C LYS A 137 -0.37 -9.60 -12.49
N GLU A 138 -0.94 -8.91 -13.46
CA GLU A 138 -0.41 -7.68 -14.02
C GLU A 138 -0.13 -6.66 -12.91
N ALA A 139 1.03 -5.99 -13.00
CA ALA A 139 1.42 -4.94 -12.08
C ALA A 139 2.29 -3.93 -12.82
N VAL A 140 1.91 -2.64 -12.74
CA VAL A 140 2.59 -1.53 -13.40
C VAL A 140 2.81 -0.41 -12.38
N THR A 141 4.05 0.07 -12.30
CA THR A 141 4.45 1.16 -11.40
C THR A 141 5.34 2.15 -12.15
N GLU A 142 4.96 3.40 -12.13
CA GLU A 142 5.76 4.51 -12.62
C GLU A 142 6.56 5.13 -11.48
N TYR A 143 7.77 5.63 -11.75
CA TYR A 143 8.57 6.34 -10.77
C TYR A 143 9.35 7.50 -11.40
N SER A 144 9.64 8.51 -10.59
CA SER A 144 10.57 9.59 -10.93
C SER A 144 11.43 9.95 -9.73
N THR A 145 12.70 10.29 -10.00
CA THR A 145 13.65 10.75 -8.99
C THR A 145 13.33 12.19 -8.60
N LEU A 146 13.11 12.41 -7.31
CA LEU A 146 12.96 13.75 -6.74
C LEU A 146 14.29 14.30 -6.23
N LYS A 147 15.08 13.44 -5.53
CA LYS A 147 16.35 13.86 -4.93
C LYS A 147 17.30 12.68 -4.76
N ASN A 148 18.57 12.91 -5.11
CA ASN A 148 19.66 11.97 -4.85
C ASN A 148 20.40 12.37 -3.57
N PHE A 149 20.76 11.38 -2.75
CA PHE A 149 21.65 11.45 -1.61
C PHE A 149 22.87 10.57 -1.89
N HIS A 150 23.81 10.45 -0.94
CA HIS A 150 25.01 9.62 -1.12
C HIS A 150 24.64 8.15 -1.42
N ASP A 151 23.92 7.49 -0.51
CA ASP A 151 23.57 6.06 -0.60
C ASP A 151 22.09 5.80 -0.89
N PHE A 152 21.29 6.86 -0.99
CA PHE A 152 19.83 6.78 -1.13
C PHE A 152 19.32 7.69 -2.23
N THR A 153 18.13 7.37 -2.72
CA THR A 153 17.40 8.24 -3.65
C THR A 153 15.96 8.36 -3.18
N LEU A 154 15.43 9.57 -3.14
CA LEU A 154 14.02 9.83 -2.91
C LEU A 154 13.29 9.80 -4.25
N LEU A 155 12.30 8.92 -4.35
CA LEU A 155 11.45 8.75 -5.52
C LEU A 155 10.02 9.18 -5.22
N GLU A 156 9.37 9.79 -6.21
CA GLU A 156 7.93 9.78 -6.35
C GLU A 156 7.53 8.52 -7.12
N VAL A 157 6.53 7.80 -6.63
CA VAL A 157 6.11 6.51 -7.21
C VAL A 157 4.61 6.51 -7.40
N SER A 158 4.16 6.22 -8.62
CA SER A 158 2.74 6.13 -8.98
C SER A 158 2.38 4.70 -9.44
N PRO A 159 1.75 3.87 -8.58
CA PRO A 159 1.31 2.54 -8.97
C PRO A 159 -0.02 2.62 -9.73
N HIS A 160 -0.03 2.17 -11.00
CA HIS A 160 -1.23 2.09 -11.84
C HIS A 160 -2.15 0.93 -11.43
N THR A 161 -1.58 -0.08 -10.77
CA THR A 161 -2.29 -1.24 -10.18
C THR A 161 -2.13 -1.22 -8.65
N GLY A 162 -2.82 -2.09 -7.92
CA GLY A 162 -2.80 -2.10 -6.44
C GLY A 162 -2.51 -3.50 -5.87
N ARG A 163 -1.36 -4.11 -6.21
CA ARG A 163 -1.01 -5.44 -5.67
C ARG A 163 -0.32 -5.29 -4.30
N THR A 164 -0.52 -6.26 -3.43
CA THR A 164 0.15 -6.30 -2.13
C THR A 164 1.66 -6.17 -2.28
N HIS A 165 2.29 -5.25 -1.55
CA HIS A 165 3.72 -4.94 -1.59
C HIS A 165 4.24 -4.48 -2.97
N GLN A 166 3.37 -3.98 -3.88
CA GLN A 166 3.74 -3.73 -5.27
C GLN A 166 4.95 -2.81 -5.40
N ILE A 167 4.92 -1.63 -4.81
CA ILE A 167 6.02 -0.65 -4.88
C ILE A 167 7.33 -1.28 -4.37
N ARG A 168 7.28 -1.96 -3.23
CA ARG A 168 8.42 -2.60 -2.56
C ARG A 168 9.08 -3.66 -3.45
N VAL A 169 8.27 -4.51 -4.07
CA VAL A 169 8.74 -5.59 -4.97
C VAL A 169 9.27 -5.02 -6.28
N HIS A 170 8.57 -4.04 -6.87
CA HIS A 170 8.98 -3.41 -8.13
C HIS A 170 10.31 -2.66 -7.96
N LEU A 171 10.46 -1.83 -6.94
CA LEU A 171 11.71 -1.10 -6.71
C LEU A 171 12.87 -2.07 -6.44
N LYS A 172 12.64 -3.17 -5.69
CA LYS A 172 13.64 -4.23 -5.55
C LYS A 172 14.00 -4.85 -6.91
N SER A 173 13.04 -5.06 -7.81
CA SER A 173 13.29 -5.73 -9.08
C SER A 173 14.21 -4.96 -10.02
N ILE A 174 14.28 -3.64 -9.86
CA ILE A 174 15.21 -2.75 -10.57
C ILE A 174 16.52 -2.47 -9.82
N GLY A 175 16.74 -3.16 -8.68
CA GLY A 175 17.98 -3.08 -7.89
C GLY A 175 18.01 -1.95 -6.86
N THR A 176 16.92 -1.21 -6.66
CA THR A 176 16.80 -0.10 -5.70
C THR A 176 15.68 -0.37 -4.70
N PRO A 177 15.87 -1.31 -3.73
CA PRO A 177 14.84 -1.62 -2.74
C PRO A 177 14.58 -0.42 -1.82
N VAL A 178 13.37 -0.37 -1.26
CA VAL A 178 13.00 0.63 -0.24
C VAL A 178 13.94 0.50 0.95
N ALA A 179 14.46 1.63 1.42
CA ALA A 179 15.36 1.69 2.57
C ALA A 179 14.64 1.19 3.83
N GLY A 180 15.33 0.35 4.62
CA GLY A 180 14.77 -0.21 5.85
C GLY A 180 13.67 -1.26 5.65
N ASP A 181 13.40 -1.71 4.41
CA ASP A 181 12.38 -2.74 4.17
C ASP A 181 12.83 -4.11 4.71
N PRO A 182 12.15 -4.68 5.74
CA PRO A 182 12.59 -5.92 6.38
C PRO A 182 12.42 -7.17 5.51
N LEU A 183 11.58 -7.11 4.46
CA LEU A 183 11.29 -8.26 3.59
C LEU A 183 12.03 -8.21 2.26
N TYR A 184 12.16 -7.00 1.70
CA TYR A 184 12.67 -6.79 0.34
C TYR A 184 13.96 -5.97 0.31
N GLY A 185 14.38 -5.36 1.42
CA GLY A 185 15.63 -4.62 1.54
C GLY A 185 16.89 -5.47 1.28
N HIS A 186 18.03 -4.83 1.21
CA HIS A 186 19.32 -5.52 1.24
C HIS A 186 19.56 -6.07 2.65
N GLN A 187 19.99 -7.33 2.77
CA GLN A 187 20.27 -7.97 4.07
C GLN A 187 21.50 -7.39 4.77
N ASN A 188 22.24 -6.47 4.13
CA ASN A 188 23.53 -5.96 4.62
C ASN A 188 23.57 -4.43 4.83
N THR A 189 22.45 -3.76 5.01
CA THR A 189 22.44 -2.36 5.46
C THR A 189 22.13 -2.32 6.95
N ASN A 190 23.16 -2.69 7.75
CA ASN A 190 23.27 -2.28 9.14
C ASN A 190 23.87 -0.88 9.20
#